data_5fdfaf3446ee79e8e815059034f7ba24
#
_entry.id   5fdfaf3446ee79e8e815059034f7ba24
#
_cell.length_a   1.000
_cell.length_b   1.000
_cell.length_c   1.000
_cell.angle_alpha   90.00
_cell.angle_beta   90.00
_cell.angle_gamma   90.00
#
_symmetry.space_group_name_H-M   'P 1'
#
loop_
_entity.id
_entity.type
_entity.pdbx_description
1 polymer ?
#
loop_
_entity_poly.entity_id
_entity_poly.type
_entity_poly.pdbx_seq_one_letter_code
_entity_poly.pdbx_strand_id
1 'polypeptide(L)'
;GRSVSEGEELQQLLAQAYAQKGPVICECRKTTDLPLYISHRHNRYVLARWPGSGARHATACDHYEAPDFLTGMGQVRGSAVIDDETGGETSLKLGFPLARGAARLAPSALTNDKPSVKTTGQKLSMRGLLHVLWDRAELTHWHPKMAGKRSWFVVRRALMEAAATCR
;
A
#
# COMPACT_ATOMS: atom_id res chain seq x y z
N GLY A 1 2.52 3.46 29.15
CA GLY A 1 3.05 3.33 27.82
C GLY A 1 4.52 3.68 27.79
N ARG A 2 5.38 2.79 27.33
CA ARG A 2 6.79 3.10 27.08
C ARG A 2 6.90 3.76 25.72
N SER A 3 7.37 4.99 25.67
CA SER A 3 7.87 5.59 24.44
C SER A 3 9.20 4.92 24.10
N VAL A 4 9.22 4.08 23.09
CA VAL A 4 10.44 3.42 22.61
C VAL A 4 11.01 4.27 21.48
N SER A 5 12.27 4.70 21.65
CA SER A 5 13.01 5.38 20.59
C SER A 5 13.24 4.43 19.38
N GLU A 6 13.32 4.98 18.17
CA GLU A 6 13.67 4.25 16.96
C GLU A 6 15.10 3.67 17.09
N GLY A 7 15.21 2.47 17.63
CA GLY A 7 16.49 1.84 17.92
C GLY A 7 16.38 0.31 17.95
N GLU A 8 17.46 -0.31 18.37
CA GLU A 8 17.56 -1.77 18.50
C GLU A 8 16.50 -2.34 19.46
N GLU A 9 16.16 -1.60 20.54
CA GLU A 9 15.13 -2.02 21.50
C GLU A 9 13.75 -2.15 20.82
N LEU A 10 13.37 -1.21 19.94
CA LEU A 10 12.13 -1.29 19.20
C LEU A 10 12.13 -2.53 18.29
N GLN A 11 13.24 -2.82 17.62
CA GLN A 11 13.35 -4.00 16.76
C GLN A 11 13.22 -5.31 17.56
N GLN A 12 13.77 -5.37 18.76
CA GLN A 12 13.63 -6.54 19.64
C GLN A 12 12.18 -6.72 20.10
N LEU A 13 11.51 -5.64 20.49
CA LEU A 13 10.10 -5.68 20.90
C LEU A 13 9.20 -6.10 19.74
N LEU A 14 9.43 -5.56 18.54
CA LEU A 14 8.67 -5.93 17.35
C LEU A 14 8.93 -7.40 16.96
N ALA A 15 10.16 -7.89 17.07
CA ALA A 15 10.49 -9.29 16.82
C ALA A 15 9.76 -10.23 17.78
N GLN A 16 9.72 -9.89 19.08
CA GLN A 16 8.99 -10.66 20.09
C GLN A 16 7.48 -10.66 19.81
N ALA A 17 6.90 -9.49 19.54
CA ALA A 17 5.48 -9.38 19.24
C ALA A 17 5.11 -10.13 17.96
N TYR A 18 5.97 -10.10 16.94
CA TYR A 18 5.81 -10.84 15.71
C TYR A 18 5.82 -12.37 15.94
N ALA A 19 6.78 -12.86 16.73
CA ALA A 19 6.89 -14.29 17.08
C ALA A 19 5.70 -14.79 17.90
N GLN A 20 5.18 -13.96 18.80
CA GLN A 20 4.03 -14.29 19.65
C GLN A 20 2.68 -14.07 18.94
N LYS A 21 2.67 -13.53 17.72
CA LYS A 21 1.45 -13.10 17.01
C LYS A 21 0.53 -12.22 17.86
N GLY A 22 1.17 -11.40 18.71
CA GLY A 22 0.46 -10.51 19.63
C GLY A 22 -0.25 -9.38 18.86
N PRO A 23 -1.42 -8.95 19.35
CA PRO A 23 -2.12 -7.80 18.78
C PRO A 23 -1.30 -6.52 19.04
N VAL A 24 -1.15 -5.72 17.99
CA VAL A 24 -0.55 -4.38 18.08
C VAL A 24 -1.63 -3.37 17.74
N ILE A 25 -1.79 -2.35 18.58
CA ILE A 25 -2.84 -1.35 18.45
C ILE A 25 -2.21 0.03 18.39
N CYS A 26 -2.72 0.88 17.48
CA CYS A 26 -2.35 2.28 17.42
C CYS A 26 -3.21 3.11 18.39
N GLU A 27 -2.58 3.80 19.31
CA GLU A 27 -3.24 4.62 20.32
C GLU A 27 -3.48 6.07 19.88
N CYS A 28 -3.43 6.37 18.58
CA CYS A 28 -3.64 7.73 18.08
C CYS A 28 -5.06 8.26 18.33
N ARG A 29 -6.02 7.38 18.58
CA ARG A 29 -7.38 7.71 19.03
C ARG A 29 -7.73 6.90 20.25
N LYS A 30 -8.16 7.56 21.32
CA LYS A 30 -8.49 6.92 22.61
C LYS A 30 -9.77 6.08 22.58
N THR A 31 -10.63 6.30 21.61
CA THR A 31 -12.00 5.71 21.57
C THR A 31 -12.13 4.55 20.59
N THR A 32 -11.09 4.22 19.84
CA THR A 32 -11.18 3.21 18.79
C THR A 32 -9.91 2.39 18.76
N ASP A 33 -10.01 1.10 18.91
CA ASP A 33 -8.91 0.18 18.68
C ASP A 33 -8.59 0.15 17.19
N LEU A 34 -7.38 0.55 16.85
CA LEU A 34 -6.88 0.59 15.48
C LEU A 34 -5.75 -0.43 15.35
N PRO A 35 -6.07 -1.65 14.91
CA PRO A 35 -5.08 -2.70 14.81
C PRO A 35 -4.02 -2.37 13.76
N LEU A 36 -2.78 -2.70 14.09
CA LEU A 36 -1.63 -2.69 13.21
C LEU A 36 -1.14 -4.13 13.04
N TYR A 37 -0.38 -4.37 12.00
CA TYR A 37 0.35 -5.62 11.86
C TYR A 37 1.85 -5.36 11.76
N ILE A 38 2.64 -6.37 12.14
CA ILE A 38 4.10 -6.31 12.02
C ILE A 38 4.48 -7.02 10.73
N SER A 39 5.21 -6.32 9.87
CA SER A 39 5.79 -6.86 8.64
C SER A 39 7.30 -7.04 8.84
N HIS A 40 7.84 -8.20 8.43
CA HIS A 40 9.28 -8.42 8.38
C HIS A 40 9.79 -8.17 6.98
N ARG A 41 10.57 -7.10 6.80
CA ARG A 41 11.12 -6.67 5.51
C ARG A 41 12.60 -6.31 5.66
N HIS A 42 13.46 -6.74 4.75
CA HIS A 42 14.90 -6.44 4.76
C HIS A 42 15.58 -6.66 6.11
N ASN A 43 15.29 -7.77 6.76
CA ASN A 43 15.82 -8.10 8.06
C ASN A 43 15.46 -7.07 9.17
N ARG A 44 14.36 -6.34 9.00
CA ARG A 44 13.81 -5.39 9.96
C ARG A 44 12.31 -5.60 10.13
N TYR A 45 11.83 -5.39 11.33
CA TYR A 45 10.41 -5.39 11.66
C TYR A 45 9.86 -3.97 11.53
N VAL A 46 8.74 -3.83 10.84
CA VAL A 46 8.06 -2.56 10.59
C VAL A 46 6.61 -2.70 11.00
N LEU A 47 6.09 -1.69 11.71
CA LEU A 47 4.66 -1.57 11.97
C LEU A 47 3.97 -1.03 10.73
N ALA A 48 2.90 -1.68 10.34
CA ALA A 48 2.08 -1.26 9.23
C ALA A 48 0.59 -1.26 9.61
N ARG A 49 -0.15 -0.34 9.02
CA ARG A 49 -1.61 -0.33 9.15
C ARG A 49 -2.25 -1.37 8.24
N TRP A 50 -3.41 -1.84 8.62
CA TRP A 50 -4.21 -2.67 7.73
C TRP A 50 -4.68 -1.87 6.50
N PRO A 51 -4.73 -2.51 5.33
CA PRO A 51 -5.24 -1.88 4.12
C PRO A 51 -6.63 -1.26 4.34
N GLY A 52 -6.81 0.00 3.90
CA GLY A 52 -8.08 0.72 4.06
C GLY A 52 -8.37 1.24 5.47
N SER A 53 -7.51 1.02 6.47
CA SER A 53 -7.72 1.55 7.81
C SER A 53 -7.18 2.97 8.02
N GLY A 54 -6.40 3.50 7.09
CA GLY A 54 -5.68 4.77 7.25
C GLY A 54 -6.56 5.96 7.60
N ALA A 55 -7.75 6.08 7.00
CA ALA A 55 -8.68 7.17 7.28
C ALA A 55 -9.26 7.14 8.71
N ARG A 56 -9.14 6.00 9.40
CA ARG A 56 -9.61 5.85 10.79
C ARG A 56 -8.60 6.37 11.81
N HIS A 57 -7.33 6.53 11.42
CA HIS A 57 -6.30 7.11 12.27
C HIS A 57 -6.48 8.63 12.42
N ALA A 58 -5.88 9.21 13.44
CA ALA A 58 -5.83 10.66 13.58
C ALA A 58 -4.97 11.27 12.46
N THR A 59 -5.33 12.46 11.97
CA THR A 59 -4.61 13.12 10.85
C THR A 59 -3.13 13.40 11.14
N ALA A 60 -2.75 13.50 12.40
CA ALA A 60 -1.37 13.69 12.83
C ALA A 60 -0.63 12.35 13.07
N CYS A 61 -1.27 11.22 12.86
CA CYS A 61 -0.67 9.89 13.04
C CYS A 61 0.11 9.46 11.79
N ASP A 62 1.27 8.83 11.97
CA ASP A 62 2.09 8.31 10.87
C ASP A 62 1.35 7.24 10.04
N HIS A 63 0.33 6.60 10.62
CA HIS A 63 -0.52 5.61 9.95
C HIS A 63 -1.76 6.22 9.27
N TYR A 64 -1.92 7.56 9.32
CA TYR A 64 -3.04 8.20 8.64
C TYR A 64 -2.89 8.14 7.12
N GLU A 65 -4.01 7.93 6.46
CA GLU A 65 -4.15 7.99 5.01
C GLU A 65 -5.48 8.65 4.66
N ALA A 66 -5.49 9.47 3.62
CA ALA A 66 -6.73 10.06 3.15
C ALA A 66 -7.72 8.97 2.71
N PRO A 67 -9.04 9.18 2.91
CA PRO A 67 -10.06 8.22 2.48
C PRO A 67 -9.94 7.85 0.99
N ASP A 68 -10.23 6.62 0.66
CA ASP A 68 -10.11 6.07 -0.71
C ASP A 68 -10.85 6.89 -1.78
N PHE A 69 -11.98 7.50 -1.42
CA PHE A 69 -12.75 8.33 -2.35
C PHE A 69 -12.02 9.63 -2.73
N LEU A 70 -11.10 10.12 -1.90
CA LEU A 70 -10.26 11.27 -2.20
C LEU A 70 -9.01 10.89 -3.01
N THR A 71 -8.54 9.66 -2.89
CA THR A 71 -7.34 9.16 -3.58
C THR A 71 -7.65 8.46 -4.90
N GLY A 72 -8.93 8.19 -5.19
CA GLY A 72 -9.36 7.40 -6.33
C GLY A 72 -9.20 5.88 -6.14
N MET A 73 -8.65 5.43 -5.04
CA MET A 73 -8.52 3.99 -4.71
C MET A 73 -9.87 3.31 -4.53
N GLY A 74 -10.89 4.04 -4.04
CA GLY A 74 -12.24 3.51 -3.88
C GLY A 74 -12.90 3.01 -5.18
N GLN A 75 -12.42 3.47 -6.35
CA GLN A 75 -12.92 3.00 -7.64
C GLN A 75 -12.39 1.61 -8.02
N VAL A 76 -11.24 1.22 -7.50
CA VAL A 76 -10.54 -0.01 -7.89
C VAL A 76 -10.43 -1.03 -6.76
N ARG A 77 -10.53 -0.59 -5.49
CA ARG A 77 -10.51 -1.47 -4.32
C ARG A 77 -11.76 -2.36 -4.30
N GLY A 78 -11.60 -3.64 -4.01
CA GLY A 78 -12.67 -4.64 -4.04
C GLY A 78 -13.01 -5.16 -5.45
N SER A 79 -12.52 -4.52 -6.52
CA SER A 79 -12.77 -4.95 -7.90
C SER A 79 -11.49 -5.35 -8.64
N ALA A 80 -10.57 -4.41 -8.81
CA ALA A 80 -9.27 -4.61 -9.46
C ALA A 80 -8.11 -4.78 -8.46
N VAL A 81 -8.29 -4.31 -7.22
CA VAL A 81 -7.36 -4.47 -6.10
C VAL A 81 -8.13 -5.20 -5.00
N ILE A 82 -7.74 -6.41 -4.69
CA ILE A 82 -8.38 -7.26 -3.66
C ILE A 82 -7.33 -7.57 -2.61
N ASP A 83 -7.54 -7.04 -1.42
CA ASP A 83 -6.67 -7.27 -0.27
C ASP A 83 -7.12 -8.52 0.49
N ASP A 84 -6.22 -9.46 0.72
CA ASP A 84 -6.44 -10.59 1.63
C ASP A 84 -6.03 -10.16 3.04
N GLU A 85 -7.03 -9.94 3.89
CA GLU A 85 -6.83 -9.53 5.29
C GLU A 85 -6.16 -10.62 6.14
N THR A 86 -6.22 -11.88 5.73
CA THR A 86 -5.65 -13.00 6.48
C THR A 86 -4.23 -13.34 6.07
N GLY A 87 -3.95 -13.28 4.77
CA GLY A 87 -2.64 -13.64 4.20
C GLY A 87 -1.69 -12.45 4.03
N GLY A 88 -2.19 -11.21 4.12
CA GLY A 88 -1.40 -9.99 3.86
C GLY A 88 -0.98 -9.83 2.40
N GLU A 89 -1.59 -10.62 1.50
CA GLU A 89 -1.35 -10.55 0.05
C GLU A 89 -2.41 -9.69 -0.63
N THR A 90 -2.03 -9.06 -1.74
CA THR A 90 -2.95 -8.30 -2.58
C THR A 90 -3.04 -8.89 -3.96
N SER A 91 -4.24 -9.25 -4.39
CA SER A 91 -4.50 -9.69 -5.76
C SER A 91 -4.80 -8.48 -6.65
N LEU A 92 -4.10 -8.39 -7.79
CA LEU A 92 -4.25 -7.32 -8.77
C LEU A 92 -4.79 -7.84 -10.08
N LYS A 93 -5.93 -7.32 -10.55
CA LYS A 93 -6.47 -7.63 -11.88
C LYS A 93 -5.94 -6.62 -12.88
N LEU A 94 -5.06 -7.05 -13.77
CA LEU A 94 -4.42 -6.21 -14.76
C LEU A 94 -5.15 -6.24 -16.11
N GLY A 95 -5.25 -5.09 -16.76
CA GLY A 95 -5.82 -4.96 -18.11
C GLY A 95 -4.79 -5.21 -19.24
N PHE A 96 -3.56 -5.62 -18.91
CA PHE A 96 -2.46 -5.82 -19.84
C PHE A 96 -1.59 -6.99 -19.38
N PRO A 97 -0.89 -7.69 -20.29
CA PRO A 97 0.03 -8.77 -19.94
C PRO A 97 1.31 -8.20 -19.32
N LEU A 98 1.84 -8.87 -18.29
CA LEU A 98 3.15 -8.53 -17.70
C LEU A 98 4.33 -9.15 -18.48
N ALA A 99 4.06 -10.02 -19.46
CA ALA A 99 5.10 -10.66 -20.25
C ALA A 99 5.78 -9.67 -21.19
N ARG A 100 7.11 -9.69 -21.27
CA ARG A 100 7.88 -9.06 -22.35
C ARG A 100 7.65 -9.86 -23.63
N GLY A 101 6.63 -9.50 -24.38
CA GLY A 101 6.38 -9.97 -25.73
C GLY A 101 6.42 -8.81 -26.72
N ALA A 102 6.54 -9.12 -28.03
CA ALA A 102 6.35 -8.12 -29.05
C ALA A 102 5.03 -7.36 -28.78
N ALA A 103 5.08 -6.05 -28.82
CA ALA A 103 3.90 -5.20 -28.59
C ALA A 103 2.79 -5.66 -29.52
N ARG A 104 1.80 -6.37 -29.00
CA ARG A 104 0.54 -6.56 -29.72
C ARG A 104 -0.05 -5.17 -29.85
N LEU A 105 -0.18 -4.70 -31.09
CA LEU A 105 -0.95 -3.52 -31.40
C LEU A 105 -2.29 -3.67 -30.70
N ALA A 106 -2.59 -2.75 -29.78
CA ALA A 106 -3.89 -2.70 -29.15
C ALA A 106 -4.93 -2.66 -30.28
N PRO A 107 -5.99 -3.49 -30.24
CA PRO A 107 -7.05 -3.36 -31.21
C PRO A 107 -7.51 -1.91 -31.20
N SER A 108 -7.49 -1.25 -32.36
CA SER A 108 -8.01 0.11 -32.52
C SER A 108 -9.37 0.16 -31.85
N ALA A 109 -9.50 1.02 -30.86
CA ALA A 109 -10.79 1.29 -30.27
C ALA A 109 -11.72 1.75 -31.41
N LEU A 110 -12.69 0.92 -31.73
CA LEU A 110 -13.79 1.32 -32.59
C LEU A 110 -14.39 2.55 -31.91
N THR A 111 -14.29 3.67 -32.58
CA THR A 111 -14.87 4.94 -32.20
C THR A 111 -16.39 4.79 -32.12
N ASN A 112 -16.88 4.34 -30.98
CA ASN A 112 -18.26 4.52 -30.62
C ASN A 112 -18.37 5.91 -29.97
N ASP A 113 -18.90 6.80 -30.74
CA ASP A 113 -19.15 8.21 -30.49
C ASP A 113 -20.25 8.41 -29.42
N LYS A 114 -20.03 7.88 -28.24
CA LYS A 114 -20.84 8.16 -27.04
C LYS A 114 -19.90 8.53 -25.90
N PRO A 115 -20.06 9.76 -25.34
CA PRO A 115 -19.28 10.17 -24.17
C PRO A 115 -19.82 9.44 -22.92
N SER A 116 -19.55 8.16 -22.81
CA SER A 116 -19.76 7.39 -21.60
C SER A 116 -18.39 6.94 -21.09
N VAL A 117 -17.81 7.75 -20.22
CA VAL A 117 -16.67 7.34 -19.41
C VAL A 117 -17.19 6.34 -18.38
N LYS A 118 -17.52 5.14 -18.82
CA LYS A 118 -17.62 3.99 -17.93
C LYS A 118 -16.21 3.56 -17.60
N THR A 119 -15.66 4.14 -16.55
CA THR A 119 -14.47 3.60 -15.90
C THR A 119 -14.89 2.25 -15.33
N THR A 120 -14.66 1.20 -16.08
CA THR A 120 -14.82 -0.16 -15.58
C THR A 120 -13.66 -0.37 -14.60
N GLY A 121 -13.87 -0.11 -13.31
CA GLY A 121 -12.89 -0.33 -12.23
C GLY A 121 -12.49 -1.80 -12.04
N GLN A 122 -12.79 -2.66 -13.01
CA GLN A 122 -12.57 -4.09 -12.95
C GLN A 122 -11.12 -4.53 -13.27
N LYS A 123 -10.32 -3.66 -13.89
CA LYS A 123 -8.93 -3.98 -14.26
C LYS A 123 -8.06 -2.73 -14.19
N LEU A 124 -6.85 -2.89 -13.69
CA LEU A 124 -5.87 -1.81 -13.62
C LEU A 124 -5.20 -1.60 -14.98
N SER A 125 -5.11 -0.34 -15.42
CA SER A 125 -4.17 0.07 -16.46
C SER A 125 -2.73 0.08 -15.91
N MET A 126 -1.73 0.21 -16.78
CA MET A 126 -0.33 0.39 -16.35
C MET A 126 -0.18 1.57 -15.38
N ARG A 127 -0.85 2.70 -15.66
CA ARG A 127 -0.84 3.85 -14.76
C ARG A 127 -1.48 3.50 -13.41
N GLY A 128 -2.63 2.81 -13.43
CA GLY A 128 -3.31 2.37 -12.21
C GLY A 128 -2.42 1.45 -11.37
N LEU A 129 -1.73 0.49 -12.00
CA LEU A 129 -0.76 -0.37 -11.32
C LEU A 129 0.36 0.44 -10.65
N LEU A 130 0.94 1.41 -11.35
CA LEU A 130 1.99 2.25 -10.79
C LEU A 130 1.49 3.07 -9.60
N HIS A 131 0.27 3.60 -9.65
CA HIS A 131 -0.32 4.32 -8.53
C HIS A 131 -0.52 3.41 -7.32
N VAL A 132 -1.03 2.19 -7.52
CA VAL A 132 -1.21 1.22 -6.44
C VAL A 132 0.13 0.84 -5.81
N LEU A 133 1.14 0.55 -6.63
CA LEU A 133 2.48 0.21 -6.12
C LEU A 133 3.13 1.39 -5.39
N TRP A 134 2.92 2.61 -5.88
CA TRP A 134 3.45 3.82 -5.26
C TRP A 134 2.83 4.05 -3.88
N ASP A 135 1.52 3.85 -3.77
CA ASP A 135 0.79 3.94 -2.51
C ASP A 135 1.23 2.84 -1.53
N ARG A 136 1.31 1.59 -2.00
CA ARG A 136 1.78 0.45 -1.20
C ARG A 136 3.23 0.58 -0.73
N ALA A 137 4.07 1.24 -1.52
CA ALA A 137 5.45 1.54 -1.17
C ALA A 137 5.57 2.72 -0.19
N GLU A 138 4.44 3.30 0.24
CA GLU A 138 4.36 4.49 1.11
C GLU A 138 5.13 5.71 0.55
N LEU A 139 5.30 5.77 -0.77
CA LEU A 139 6.01 6.86 -1.43
C LEU A 139 5.17 8.14 -1.53
N THR A 140 3.87 8.07 -1.23
CA THR A 140 2.97 9.22 -1.11
C THR A 140 3.25 10.05 0.16
N HIS A 141 3.80 9.42 1.20
CA HIS A 141 4.14 10.09 2.44
C HIS A 141 5.53 10.74 2.36
N TRP A 142 5.60 12.00 2.79
CA TRP A 142 6.85 12.71 2.90
C TRP A 142 7.04 13.26 4.32
N HIS A 143 8.24 13.12 4.83
CA HIS A 143 8.63 13.67 6.13
C HIS A 143 9.95 14.43 5.95
N PRO A 144 10.19 15.55 6.67
CA PRO A 144 11.42 16.35 6.53
C PRO A 144 12.72 15.56 6.65
N LYS A 145 12.76 14.52 7.49
CA LYS A 145 13.92 13.60 7.62
C LYS A 145 14.22 12.79 6.35
N MET A 146 13.31 12.80 5.36
CA MET A 146 13.49 12.14 4.06
C MET A 146 14.10 13.06 3.00
N ALA A 147 14.31 14.34 3.32
CA ALA A 147 14.94 15.28 2.41
C ALA A 147 16.30 14.74 1.94
N GLY A 148 16.53 14.73 0.62
CA GLY A 148 17.74 14.21 -0.01
C GLY A 148 17.94 12.69 0.03
N LYS A 149 17.04 11.91 0.68
CA LYS A 149 17.18 10.45 0.82
C LYS A 149 16.38 9.65 -0.21
N ARG A 150 15.50 10.28 -1.00
CA ARG A 150 14.71 9.64 -2.06
C ARG A 150 15.51 9.54 -3.36
N SER A 151 16.59 8.76 -3.36
CA SER A 151 17.29 8.42 -4.58
C SER A 151 16.50 7.40 -5.40
N TRP A 152 16.82 7.26 -6.70
CA TRP A 152 16.21 6.24 -7.57
C TRP A 152 16.38 4.82 -6.99
N PHE A 153 17.51 4.54 -6.37
CA PHE A 153 17.75 3.24 -5.72
C PHE A 153 16.73 2.96 -4.60
N VAL A 154 16.45 3.95 -3.75
CA VAL A 154 15.48 3.82 -2.64
C VAL A 154 14.07 3.64 -3.19
N VAL A 155 13.66 4.46 -4.16
CA VAL A 155 12.33 4.36 -4.79
C VAL A 155 12.14 3.00 -5.46
N ARG A 156 13.12 2.58 -6.29
CA ARG A 156 13.07 1.28 -6.97
C ARG A 156 12.94 0.13 -5.97
N ARG A 157 13.74 0.17 -4.90
CA ARG A 157 13.69 -0.88 -3.87
C ARG A 157 12.31 -0.95 -3.23
N ALA A 158 11.77 0.17 -2.78
CA ALA A 158 10.45 0.23 -2.15
C ALA A 158 9.33 -0.28 -3.08
N LEU A 159 9.38 0.07 -4.38
CA LEU A 159 8.42 -0.43 -5.37
C LEU A 159 8.54 -1.94 -5.60
N MET A 160 9.75 -2.48 -5.64
CA MET A 160 9.96 -3.93 -5.81
C MET A 160 9.46 -4.71 -4.60
N GLU A 161 9.63 -4.17 -3.40
CA GLU A 161 9.10 -4.76 -2.16
C GLU A 161 7.56 -4.74 -2.15
N ALA A 162 6.96 -3.62 -2.49
CA ALA A 162 5.52 -3.51 -2.62
C ALA A 162 4.97 -4.50 -3.67
N ALA A 163 5.67 -4.66 -4.79
CA ALA A 163 5.28 -5.60 -5.83
C ALA A 163 5.38 -7.07 -5.38
N ALA A 164 6.30 -7.40 -4.48
CA ALA A 164 6.47 -8.77 -3.97
C ALA A 164 5.28 -9.23 -3.10
N THR A 165 4.49 -8.31 -2.56
CA THR A 165 3.25 -8.60 -1.80
C THR A 165 2.00 -8.65 -2.68
N CYS A 166 2.15 -8.39 -3.99
CA CYS A 166 1.06 -8.40 -4.97
C CYS A 166 1.13 -9.64 -5.85
N ARG A 167 -0.03 -10.23 -6.12
CA ARG A 167 -0.23 -11.35 -7.07
C ARG A 167 -1.13 -10.94 -8.23
#